data_e9ef9113a90a07491377231941434477
#
_entry.id   e9ef9113a90a07491377231941434477
#
_cell.length_a   1.000
_cell.length_b   1.000
_cell.length_c   1.000
_cell.angle_alpha   90.00
_cell.angle_beta   90.00
_cell.angle_gamma   90.00
#
_symmetry.space_group_name_H-M   'P 1'
#
loop_
_entity.id
_entity.type
_entity.pdbx_description
1 polymer ?
#
loop_
_entity_poly.entity_id
_entity_poly.type
_entity_poly.pdbx_seq_one_letter_code
_entity_poly.pdbx_strand_id
1 'polypeptide(L)'
;MIFLTADAFGVLPPVSKLTPEQTKYYFLSGFTAKLAGTERGITEPTPTFSACFGAAFLSLHPTQYAEVLVKRMEAAGAEAYLVNTGWNGTGKRISIKDTRGIIDAILDGSIEKAEMSTLPIFNLAIPTALPGVETHILDPRNTYEDKAQWQAKAEDLAGRFVKNFEKYATNEEGKALIAAGPKL
;
A
#
# COMPACT_ATOMS: atom_id res chain seq x y z
N MET A 1 -0.57 0.19 13.38
CA MET A 1 0.69 0.29 12.55
C MET A 1 0.35 0.96 11.23
N ILE A 2 1.18 1.90 10.76
CA ILE A 2 0.97 2.59 9.48
C ILE A 2 2.20 2.37 8.60
N PHE A 3 2.00 1.81 7.41
CA PHE A 3 2.99 1.80 6.34
C PHE A 3 2.72 2.98 5.41
N LEU A 4 3.72 3.83 5.20
CA LEU A 4 3.61 4.93 4.26
C LEU A 4 4.12 4.50 2.90
N THR A 5 3.31 4.71 1.88
CA THR A 5 3.67 4.52 0.48
C THR A 5 3.44 5.80 -0.32
N ALA A 6 4.01 5.88 -1.50
CA ALA A 6 3.72 6.94 -2.46
C ALA A 6 3.58 6.29 -3.84
N ASP A 7 2.35 6.12 -4.29
CA ASP A 7 2.06 5.59 -5.61
C ASP A 7 2.09 6.70 -6.66
N ALA A 8 2.96 6.57 -7.65
CA ALA A 8 3.09 7.51 -8.75
C ALA A 8 2.09 7.26 -9.89
N PHE A 9 1.35 6.15 -9.86
CA PHE A 9 0.43 5.74 -10.94
C PHE A 9 -1.02 6.16 -10.68
N GLY A 10 -1.36 6.49 -9.44
CA GLY A 10 -2.73 6.82 -9.02
C GLY A 10 -3.63 5.59 -8.88
N VAL A 11 -3.07 4.44 -8.64
CA VAL A 11 -3.76 3.13 -8.58
C VAL A 11 -4.17 2.76 -7.17
N LEU A 12 -3.24 2.95 -6.21
CA LEU A 12 -3.47 2.57 -4.83
C LEU A 12 -4.39 3.56 -4.11
N PRO A 13 -5.26 3.06 -3.21
CA PRO A 13 -6.16 3.92 -2.45
C PRO A 13 -5.38 4.78 -1.45
N PRO A 14 -5.94 5.90 -0.99
CA PRO A 14 -5.32 6.74 0.06
C PRO A 14 -5.09 5.97 1.36
N VAL A 15 -5.95 5.01 1.67
CA VAL A 15 -5.81 4.14 2.83
C VAL A 15 -6.44 2.78 2.57
N SER A 16 -5.82 1.74 3.10
CA SER A 16 -6.41 0.40 3.20
C SER A 16 -6.03 -0.27 4.52
N LYS A 17 -6.97 -1.07 5.06
CA LYS A 17 -6.71 -1.98 6.16
C LYS A 17 -6.10 -3.26 5.60
N LEU A 18 -5.08 -3.79 6.28
CA LEU A 18 -4.35 -4.98 5.85
C LEU A 18 -4.66 -6.17 6.74
N THR A 19 -4.82 -7.36 6.15
CA THR A 19 -4.77 -8.62 6.91
C THR A 19 -3.34 -8.90 7.39
N PRO A 20 -3.12 -9.83 8.33
CA PRO A 20 -1.77 -10.23 8.74
C PRO A 20 -0.88 -10.65 7.55
N GLU A 21 -1.42 -11.43 6.61
CA GLU A 21 -0.70 -11.89 5.41
C GLU A 21 -0.40 -10.73 4.46
N GLN A 22 -1.37 -9.83 4.23
CA GLN A 22 -1.16 -8.60 3.45
C GLN A 22 -0.13 -7.70 4.12
N THR A 23 -0.15 -7.60 5.46
CA THR A 23 0.85 -6.85 6.22
C THR A 23 2.25 -7.36 5.91
N LYS A 24 2.48 -8.68 5.97
CA LYS A 24 3.76 -9.29 5.58
C LYS A 24 4.11 -8.99 4.13
N TYR A 25 3.16 -9.17 3.19
CA TYR A 25 3.37 -8.98 1.76
C TYR A 25 3.78 -7.54 1.42
N TYR A 26 3.02 -6.54 1.90
CA TYR A 26 3.29 -5.13 1.62
C TYR A 26 4.53 -4.62 2.36
N PHE A 27 4.81 -5.13 3.57
CA PHE A 27 6.05 -4.85 4.28
C PHE A 27 7.28 -5.39 3.51
N LEU A 28 7.23 -6.63 3.04
CA LEU A 28 8.28 -7.23 2.21
C LEU A 28 8.47 -6.46 0.90
N SER A 29 7.39 -6.04 0.26
CA SER A 29 7.45 -5.29 -0.99
C SER A 29 8.08 -3.92 -0.78
N GLY A 30 7.73 -3.20 0.31
CA GLY A 30 8.26 -1.88 0.64
C GLY A 30 8.09 -0.89 -0.52
N PHE A 31 6.90 -0.88 -1.14
CA PHE A 31 6.61 -0.07 -2.32
C PHE A 31 6.48 1.40 -1.99
N THR A 32 7.19 2.22 -2.76
CA THR A 32 7.07 3.70 -2.72
C THR A 32 7.54 4.29 -4.04
N ALA A 33 7.59 5.62 -4.14
CA ALA A 33 8.18 6.31 -5.28
C ALA A 33 9.34 7.20 -4.83
N LYS A 34 10.43 7.19 -5.61
CA LYS A 34 11.46 8.21 -5.56
C LYS A 34 10.88 9.49 -6.16
N LEU A 35 10.95 10.58 -5.41
CA LEU A 35 10.43 11.87 -5.86
C LEU A 35 11.45 12.58 -6.74
N ALA A 36 10.96 13.38 -7.69
CA ALA A 36 11.83 14.25 -8.49
C ALA A 36 12.70 15.15 -7.58
N GLY A 37 13.99 15.20 -7.86
CA GLY A 37 14.95 16.02 -7.12
C GLY A 37 15.42 15.45 -5.77
N THR A 38 14.95 14.28 -5.34
CA THR A 38 15.42 13.63 -4.10
C THR A 38 16.69 12.80 -4.31
N GLU A 39 16.91 12.32 -5.52
CA GLU A 39 18.13 11.61 -5.91
C GLU A 39 18.66 12.16 -7.24
N ARG A 40 19.98 12.07 -7.44
CA ARG A 40 20.62 12.55 -8.67
C ARG A 40 20.12 11.74 -9.88
N GLY A 41 19.61 12.45 -10.88
CA GLY A 41 19.10 11.84 -12.12
C GLY A 41 17.62 11.45 -12.06
N ILE A 42 16.92 11.63 -10.94
CA ILE A 42 15.47 11.41 -10.84
C ILE A 42 14.75 12.73 -11.15
N THR A 43 14.13 12.80 -12.32
CA THR A 43 13.38 13.96 -12.83
C THR A 43 11.88 13.81 -12.69
N GLU A 44 11.39 12.58 -12.57
CA GLU A 44 9.98 12.23 -12.44
C GLU A 44 9.79 11.21 -11.29
N PRO A 45 8.59 11.14 -10.68
CA PRO A 45 8.28 10.14 -9.67
C PRO A 45 8.50 8.73 -10.23
N THR A 46 9.43 7.99 -9.64
CA THR A 46 9.84 6.66 -10.11
C THR A 46 9.49 5.62 -9.06
N PRO A 47 8.67 4.58 -9.41
CA PRO A 47 8.33 3.53 -8.48
C PRO A 47 9.56 2.75 -8.03
N THR A 48 9.62 2.41 -6.75
CA THR A 48 10.71 1.63 -6.18
C THR A 48 10.19 0.64 -5.15
N PHE A 49 10.93 -0.44 -4.97
CA PHE A 49 10.66 -1.49 -3.99
C PHE A 49 11.88 -1.65 -3.10
N SER A 50 11.69 -1.50 -1.79
CA SER A 50 12.75 -1.65 -0.79
C SER A 50 12.28 -2.61 0.31
N ALA A 51 12.85 -3.81 0.36
CA ALA A 51 12.45 -4.83 1.34
C ALA A 51 12.33 -4.24 2.75
N CYS A 52 11.20 -4.47 3.40
CA CYS A 52 10.89 -3.98 4.75
C CYS A 52 11.09 -2.45 4.91
N PHE A 53 10.96 -1.67 3.83
CA PHE A 53 11.26 -0.24 3.75
C PHE A 53 12.70 0.13 4.14
N GLY A 54 13.61 -0.85 4.19
CA GLY A 54 14.99 -0.67 4.67
C GLY A 54 15.96 -1.73 4.16
N ALA A 55 15.88 -2.11 2.88
CA ALA A 55 16.64 -3.21 2.29
C ALA A 55 18.15 -3.16 2.59
N ALA A 56 18.73 -1.96 2.65
CA ALA A 56 20.17 -1.79 2.92
C ALA A 56 20.58 -2.17 4.36
N PHE A 57 19.64 -2.33 5.27
CA PHE A 57 19.89 -2.60 6.68
C PHE A 57 19.58 -4.05 7.08
N LEU A 58 19.07 -4.87 6.16
CA LEU A 58 18.67 -6.24 6.46
C LEU A 58 19.89 -7.16 6.44
N SER A 59 20.09 -7.91 7.52
CA SER A 59 21.14 -8.93 7.66
C SER A 59 20.62 -10.36 7.55
N LEU A 60 19.30 -10.57 7.70
CA LEU A 60 18.63 -11.86 7.61
C LEU A 60 17.69 -11.87 6.39
N HIS A 61 17.14 -13.04 6.06
CA HIS A 61 16.13 -13.13 5.02
C HIS A 61 14.91 -12.25 5.38
N PRO A 62 14.38 -11.43 4.46
CA PRO A 62 13.32 -10.45 4.75
C PRO A 62 12.07 -11.05 5.39
N THR A 63 11.69 -12.31 5.06
CA THR A 63 10.53 -12.98 5.66
C THR A 63 10.61 -13.09 7.19
N GLN A 64 11.81 -13.24 7.77
CA GLN A 64 11.98 -13.30 9.21
C GLN A 64 11.58 -11.99 9.90
N TYR A 65 11.90 -10.85 9.28
CA TYR A 65 11.48 -9.55 9.82
C TYR A 65 9.96 -9.37 9.72
N ALA A 66 9.35 -9.80 8.60
CA ALA A 66 7.91 -9.73 8.41
C ALA A 66 7.15 -10.60 9.43
N GLU A 67 7.65 -11.78 9.75
CA GLU A 67 7.06 -12.67 10.74
C GLU A 67 7.14 -12.08 12.15
N VAL A 68 8.32 -11.59 12.55
CA VAL A 68 8.50 -10.94 13.87
C VAL A 68 7.60 -9.71 14.00
N LEU A 69 7.46 -8.91 12.94
CA LEU A 69 6.60 -7.74 12.91
C LEU A 69 5.14 -8.14 13.23
N VAL A 70 4.58 -9.05 12.43
CA VAL A 70 3.16 -9.46 12.59
C VAL A 70 2.93 -10.13 13.93
N LYS A 71 3.82 -11.01 14.38
CA LYS A 71 3.73 -11.63 15.70
C LYS A 71 3.67 -10.60 16.84
N ARG A 72 4.46 -9.51 16.75
CA ARG A 72 4.43 -8.44 17.75
C ARG A 72 3.17 -7.59 17.66
N MET A 73 2.67 -7.36 16.44
CA MET A 73 1.42 -6.64 16.23
C MET A 73 0.23 -7.40 16.81
N GLU A 74 0.13 -8.71 16.54
CA GLU A 74 -0.91 -9.58 17.09
C GLU A 74 -0.88 -9.61 18.62
N ALA A 75 0.31 -9.76 19.20
CA ALA A 75 0.49 -9.74 20.65
C ALA A 75 0.08 -8.40 21.30
N ALA A 76 0.18 -7.30 20.56
CA ALA A 76 -0.22 -5.97 21.00
C ALA A 76 -1.68 -5.60 20.63
N GLY A 77 -2.41 -6.47 19.92
CA GLY A 77 -3.72 -6.15 19.37
C GLY A 77 -3.70 -5.00 18.35
N ALA A 78 -2.58 -4.81 17.64
CA ALA A 78 -2.39 -3.68 16.73
C ALA A 78 -2.81 -4.05 15.31
N GLU A 79 -3.59 -3.16 14.67
CA GLU A 79 -3.98 -3.25 13.27
C GLU A 79 -2.95 -2.61 12.34
N ALA A 80 -2.91 -3.04 11.08
CA ALA A 80 -2.05 -2.48 10.04
C ALA A 80 -2.83 -1.76 8.95
N TYR A 81 -2.29 -0.62 8.53
CA TYR A 81 -2.83 0.21 7.46
C TYR A 81 -1.73 0.55 6.46
N LEU A 82 -2.07 0.49 5.17
CA LEU A 82 -1.26 1.06 4.10
C LEU A 82 -1.83 2.44 3.76
N VAL A 83 -1.04 3.50 3.98
CA VAL A 83 -1.43 4.88 3.69
C VAL A 83 -0.62 5.39 2.51
N ASN A 84 -1.33 5.74 1.44
CA ASN A 84 -0.75 6.26 0.21
C ASN A 84 -0.76 7.79 0.23
N THR A 85 0.43 8.39 0.16
CA THR A 85 0.64 9.84 0.08
C THR A 85 1.02 10.30 -1.33
N GLY A 86 0.90 9.42 -2.31
CA GLY A 86 1.25 9.65 -3.72
C GLY A 86 0.19 10.40 -4.51
N TRP A 87 -0.04 9.96 -5.73
CA TRP A 87 -0.94 10.60 -6.69
C TRP A 87 -2.26 9.83 -6.81
N ASN A 88 -3.29 10.49 -7.31
CA ASN A 88 -4.55 9.90 -7.71
C ASN A 88 -4.69 9.86 -9.24
N GLY A 89 -5.79 9.33 -9.76
CA GLY A 89 -6.04 9.19 -11.19
C GLY A 89 -6.09 10.50 -11.99
N THR A 90 -6.33 11.63 -11.33
CA THR A 90 -6.29 12.96 -11.96
C THR A 90 -4.86 13.50 -12.13
N GLY A 91 -3.83 12.75 -11.71
CA GLY A 91 -2.45 13.21 -11.67
C GLY A 91 -2.14 14.20 -10.55
N LYS A 92 -3.08 14.44 -9.64
CA LYS A 92 -2.86 15.29 -8.45
C LYS A 92 -2.42 14.43 -7.28
N ARG A 93 -1.54 14.99 -6.47
CA ARG A 93 -1.11 14.35 -5.23
C ARG A 93 -2.24 14.38 -4.20
N ILE A 94 -2.40 13.29 -3.44
CA ILE A 94 -3.32 13.22 -2.31
C ILE A 94 -2.97 14.35 -1.34
N SER A 95 -3.97 15.12 -0.92
CA SER A 95 -3.73 16.32 -0.14
C SER A 95 -3.22 15.98 1.27
N ILE A 96 -2.45 16.90 1.86
CA ILE A 96 -2.01 16.78 3.26
C ILE A 96 -3.23 16.81 4.20
N LYS A 97 -4.30 17.54 3.83
CA LYS A 97 -5.54 17.58 4.60
C LYS A 97 -6.19 16.19 4.66
N ASP A 98 -6.34 15.52 3.51
CA ASP A 98 -6.92 14.19 3.45
C ASP A 98 -6.03 13.15 4.15
N THR A 99 -4.71 13.23 3.95
CA THR A 99 -3.75 12.35 4.64
C THR A 99 -3.85 12.50 6.17
N ARG A 100 -3.98 13.73 6.69
CA ARG A 100 -4.18 13.96 8.13
C ARG A 100 -5.51 13.41 8.61
N GLY A 101 -6.61 13.65 7.88
CA GLY A 101 -7.91 13.08 8.23
C GLY A 101 -7.90 11.55 8.29
N ILE A 102 -7.18 10.90 7.37
CA ILE A 102 -6.96 9.44 7.39
C ILE A 102 -6.19 9.02 8.65
N ILE A 103 -5.11 9.71 8.98
CA ILE A 103 -4.30 9.39 10.18
C ILE A 103 -5.13 9.61 11.44
N ASP A 104 -5.89 10.70 11.53
CA ASP A 104 -6.78 10.97 12.66
C ASP A 104 -7.81 9.86 12.82
N ALA A 105 -8.44 9.40 11.71
CA ALA A 105 -9.39 8.29 11.72
C ALA A 105 -8.78 6.95 12.15
N ILE A 106 -7.49 6.72 11.87
CA ILE A 106 -6.77 5.54 12.36
C ILE A 106 -6.50 5.67 13.87
N LEU A 107 -6.10 6.86 14.33
CA LEU A 107 -5.71 7.08 15.74
C LEU A 107 -6.92 7.11 16.68
N ASP A 108 -8.05 7.66 16.26
CA ASP A 108 -9.28 7.71 17.05
C ASP A 108 -10.16 6.45 16.91
N GLY A 109 -9.77 5.53 16.01
CA GLY A 109 -10.47 4.27 15.75
C GLY A 109 -11.76 4.42 14.93
N SER A 110 -12.06 5.58 14.34
CA SER A 110 -13.26 5.77 13.51
C SER A 110 -13.19 4.94 12.21
N ILE A 111 -12.00 4.68 11.68
CA ILE A 111 -11.80 3.80 10.52
C ILE A 111 -12.27 2.36 10.77
N GLU A 112 -12.22 1.86 12.02
CA GLU A 112 -12.69 0.51 12.37
C GLU A 112 -14.21 0.38 12.30
N LYS A 113 -14.92 1.51 12.38
CA LYS A 113 -16.39 1.59 12.32
C LYS A 113 -16.88 1.89 10.89
N ALA A 114 -15.95 2.20 9.98
CA ALA A 114 -16.31 2.51 8.61
C ALA A 114 -16.73 1.24 7.86
N GLU A 115 -17.73 1.38 6.99
CA GLU A 115 -18.05 0.36 6.02
C GLU A 115 -16.88 0.19 5.05
N MET A 116 -16.48 -1.07 4.83
CA MET A 116 -15.36 -1.40 3.95
C MET A 116 -15.85 -1.98 2.63
N SER A 117 -15.20 -1.60 1.54
CA SER A 117 -15.30 -2.25 0.24
C SER A 117 -13.97 -2.89 -0.15
N THR A 118 -13.99 -3.75 -1.16
CA THR A 118 -12.77 -4.41 -1.64
C THR A 118 -12.31 -3.80 -2.96
N LEU A 119 -11.08 -3.30 -2.99
CA LEU A 119 -10.45 -2.88 -4.23
C LEU A 119 -10.05 -4.10 -5.06
N PRO A 120 -10.56 -4.26 -6.30
CA PRO A 120 -10.19 -5.38 -7.15
C PRO A 120 -8.70 -5.41 -7.47
N ILE A 121 -8.20 -6.54 -7.96
CA ILE A 121 -6.79 -6.84 -8.28
C ILE A 121 -5.93 -6.92 -7.02
N PHE A 122 -5.93 -5.90 -6.16
CA PHE A 122 -5.12 -5.85 -4.94
C PHE A 122 -5.80 -6.48 -3.72
N ASN A 123 -7.10 -6.74 -3.77
CA ASN A 123 -7.92 -7.26 -2.67
C ASN A 123 -7.77 -6.47 -1.36
N LEU A 124 -7.52 -5.18 -1.46
CA LEU A 124 -7.36 -4.29 -0.31
C LEU A 124 -8.71 -3.86 0.23
N ALA A 125 -8.89 -3.94 1.53
CA ALA A 125 -10.06 -3.39 2.21
C ALA A 125 -9.92 -1.85 2.32
N ILE A 126 -10.85 -1.12 1.69
CA ILE A 126 -10.86 0.33 1.64
C ILE A 126 -12.13 0.88 2.30
N PRO A 127 -12.05 1.92 3.14
CA PRO A 127 -13.25 2.53 3.72
C PRO A 127 -14.06 3.26 2.66
N THR A 128 -15.39 3.16 2.74
CA THR A 128 -16.31 3.85 1.82
C THR A 128 -16.50 5.31 2.18
N ALA A 129 -16.30 5.68 3.46
CA ALA A 129 -16.32 7.05 3.96
C ALA A 129 -15.45 7.18 5.22
N LEU A 130 -14.82 8.34 5.42
CA LEU A 130 -14.09 8.70 6.64
C LEU A 130 -14.38 10.15 7.03
N PRO A 131 -14.46 10.47 8.34
CA PRO A 131 -14.63 11.84 8.80
C PRO A 131 -13.48 12.74 8.31
N GLY A 132 -13.81 13.91 7.78
CA GLY A 132 -12.82 14.91 7.36
C GLY A 132 -12.03 14.59 6.10
N VAL A 133 -12.30 13.46 5.45
CA VAL A 133 -11.65 13.02 4.20
C VAL A 133 -12.65 13.10 3.05
N GLU A 134 -12.19 13.54 1.89
CA GLU A 134 -13.00 13.57 0.68
C GLU A 134 -13.36 12.15 0.24
N THR A 135 -14.64 11.78 0.36
CA THR A 135 -15.12 10.39 0.15
C THR A 135 -14.77 9.84 -1.23
N HIS A 136 -14.86 10.67 -2.24
CA HIS A 136 -14.67 10.25 -3.63
C HIS A 136 -13.23 9.74 -3.91
N ILE A 137 -12.22 10.22 -3.18
CA ILE A 137 -10.84 9.78 -3.39
C ILE A 137 -10.52 8.43 -2.73
N LEU A 138 -11.35 7.98 -1.76
CA LEU A 138 -11.10 6.73 -1.02
C LEU A 138 -11.08 5.50 -1.93
N ASP A 139 -11.90 5.50 -2.97
CA ASP A 139 -11.80 4.54 -4.07
C ASP A 139 -11.06 5.19 -5.25
N PRO A 140 -9.83 4.76 -5.56
CA PRO A 140 -9.02 5.39 -6.60
C PRO A 140 -9.67 5.35 -7.99
N ARG A 141 -10.56 4.38 -8.25
CA ARG A 141 -11.29 4.25 -9.51
C ARG A 141 -12.18 5.46 -9.80
N ASN A 142 -12.66 6.13 -8.77
CA ASN A 142 -13.52 7.32 -8.91
C ASN A 142 -12.72 8.56 -9.35
N THR A 143 -11.39 8.54 -9.23
CA THR A 143 -10.53 9.67 -9.62
C THR A 143 -10.14 9.64 -11.11
N TYR A 144 -10.55 8.62 -11.84
CA TYR A 144 -10.35 8.49 -13.28
C TYR A 144 -11.62 8.89 -14.05
N GLU A 145 -11.45 9.52 -15.19
CA GLU A 145 -12.56 9.79 -16.13
C GLU A 145 -13.11 8.48 -16.70
N ASP A 146 -12.20 7.53 -17.00
CA ASP A 146 -12.53 6.20 -17.48
C ASP A 146 -11.92 5.14 -16.56
N LYS A 147 -12.77 4.30 -15.99
CA LYS A 147 -12.36 3.18 -15.12
C LYS A 147 -11.47 2.15 -15.82
N ALA A 148 -11.55 2.04 -17.16
CA ALA A 148 -10.67 1.18 -17.93
C ALA A 148 -9.21 1.64 -17.87
N GLN A 149 -8.96 2.94 -17.76
CA GLN A 149 -7.61 3.48 -17.56
C GLN A 149 -7.03 3.08 -16.21
N TRP A 150 -7.86 3.13 -15.14
CA TRP A 150 -7.44 2.61 -13.84
C TRP A 150 -7.10 1.13 -13.94
N GLN A 151 -7.96 0.33 -14.57
CA GLN A 151 -7.77 -1.12 -14.72
C GLN A 151 -6.42 -1.43 -15.37
N ALA A 152 -6.11 -0.81 -16.50
CA ALA A 152 -4.85 -1.03 -17.21
C ALA A 152 -3.61 -0.67 -16.37
N LYS A 153 -3.66 0.46 -15.64
CA LYS A 153 -2.57 0.85 -14.74
C LYS A 153 -2.46 -0.06 -13.52
N ALA A 154 -3.60 -0.54 -13.01
CA ALA A 154 -3.65 -1.45 -11.88
C ALA A 154 -3.03 -2.81 -12.24
N GLU A 155 -3.30 -3.32 -13.42
CA GLU A 155 -2.69 -4.55 -13.95
C GLU A 155 -1.17 -4.39 -14.12
N ASP A 156 -0.69 -3.27 -14.68
CA ASP A 156 0.75 -2.99 -14.77
C ASP A 156 1.42 -2.94 -13.39
N LEU A 157 0.83 -2.20 -12.44
CA LEU A 157 1.37 -2.10 -11.10
C LEU A 157 1.33 -3.46 -10.38
N ALA A 158 0.25 -4.22 -10.51
CA ALA A 158 0.12 -5.56 -9.96
C ALA A 158 1.21 -6.50 -10.51
N GLY A 159 1.47 -6.46 -11.83
CA GLY A 159 2.57 -7.20 -12.45
C GLY A 159 3.94 -6.85 -11.85
N ARG A 160 4.18 -5.57 -11.55
CA ARG A 160 5.42 -5.13 -10.89
C ARG A 160 5.53 -5.66 -9.46
N PHE A 161 4.44 -5.69 -8.69
CA PHE A 161 4.39 -6.30 -7.35
C PHE A 161 4.69 -7.79 -7.42
N VAL A 162 4.02 -8.53 -8.30
CA VAL A 162 4.22 -9.99 -8.48
C VAL A 162 5.67 -10.26 -8.84
N LYS A 163 6.22 -9.60 -9.85
CA LYS A 163 7.62 -9.76 -10.27
C LYS A 163 8.61 -9.41 -9.16
N ASN A 164 8.36 -8.32 -8.41
CA ASN A 164 9.22 -7.97 -7.28
C ASN A 164 9.17 -9.01 -6.16
N PHE A 165 8.01 -9.67 -5.96
CA PHE A 165 7.81 -10.61 -4.87
C PHE A 165 8.49 -11.96 -5.10
N GLU A 166 8.80 -12.34 -6.35
CA GLU A 166 9.49 -13.60 -6.70
C GLU A 166 10.77 -13.82 -5.88
N LYS A 167 11.52 -12.75 -5.60
CA LYS A 167 12.75 -12.82 -4.81
C LYS A 167 12.55 -13.21 -3.34
N TYR A 168 11.32 -13.12 -2.83
CA TYR A 168 10.96 -13.51 -1.46
C TYR A 168 10.31 -14.89 -1.41
N ALA A 169 9.86 -15.44 -2.55
CA ALA A 169 9.24 -16.75 -2.67
C ALA A 169 10.28 -17.89 -2.75
N THR A 170 11.44 -17.71 -2.15
CA THR A 170 12.55 -18.70 -2.16
C THR A 170 12.47 -19.69 -1.01
N ASN A 171 11.64 -19.41 0.00
CA ASN A 171 11.36 -20.29 1.13
C ASN A 171 9.84 -20.51 1.27
N GLU A 172 9.42 -21.42 2.15
CA GLU A 172 8.00 -21.79 2.30
C GLU A 172 7.16 -20.62 2.85
N GLU A 173 7.71 -19.80 3.76
CA GLU A 173 7.03 -18.62 4.30
C GLU A 173 6.73 -17.60 3.20
N GLY A 174 7.69 -17.34 2.32
CA GLY A 174 7.52 -16.43 1.18
C GLY A 174 6.52 -16.96 0.16
N LYS A 175 6.56 -18.26 -0.17
CA LYS A 175 5.59 -18.89 -1.07
C LYS A 175 4.17 -18.78 -0.55
N ALA A 176 3.95 -19.00 0.75
CA ALA A 176 2.64 -18.90 1.39
C ALA A 176 2.03 -17.49 1.27
N LEU A 177 2.85 -16.45 1.16
CA LEU A 177 2.40 -15.07 1.06
C LEU A 177 2.03 -14.62 -0.37
N ILE A 178 2.32 -15.41 -1.41
CA ILE A 178 1.97 -15.05 -2.79
C ILE A 178 0.47 -14.76 -2.93
N ALA A 179 -0.37 -15.54 -2.25
CA ALA A 179 -1.83 -15.37 -2.30
C ALA A 179 -2.33 -14.06 -1.66
N ALA A 180 -1.52 -13.42 -0.82
CA ALA A 180 -1.84 -12.14 -0.17
C ALA A 180 -1.52 -10.92 -1.05
N GLY A 181 -0.82 -11.14 -2.16
CA GLY A 181 -0.49 -10.12 -3.15
C GLY A 181 -1.62 -9.85 -4.15
N PRO A 182 -1.34 -8.96 -5.12
CA PRO A 182 -2.26 -8.71 -6.22
C PRO A 182 -2.53 -9.96 -7.06
N LYS A 183 -3.74 -10.04 -7.61
CA LYS A 183 -4.20 -11.12 -8.52
C LYS A 183 -4.43 -10.55 -9.90
N LEU A 184 -3.73 -11.09 -10.88
CA LEU A 184 -3.88 -10.79 -12.32
C LEU A 184 -4.83 -11.77 -12.98
#